data_4e565ff4796e06f8bf35862d65b081dc
#
_entry.id   4e565ff4796e06f8bf35862d65b081dc
#
_cell.length_a   1.000
_cell.length_b   1.000
_cell.length_c   1.000
_cell.angle_alpha   90.00
_cell.angle_beta   90.00
_cell.angle_gamma   90.00
#
_symmetry.space_group_name_H-M   'P 1'
#
loop_
_entity.id
_entity.type
_entity.pdbx_description
1 polymer ?
#
loop_
_entity_poly.entity_id
_entity_poly.type
_entity_poly.pdbx_seq_one_letter_code
_entity_poly.pdbx_strand_id
1 'polypeptide(L)'
;FERHDVDTASLQTKAAQSGFANQFEAIRRNVPWRTVLMDDTGLRPRPRATAWGPQTAIVVGPNGSTSASGADEIHTDRLGRVRVKFHWQANPFAPQRANSDHSCWMRVLQRSAGAGMGQQFIPRIGQEVLVGFINNDMDQPFVMASLYNGQGEGGTPPTPGGQNQAADTSAFADSADHRPSAQANLINSGTGGNSPAWHGAAAGAAQDGQAGQNNPAALSGIKSKELGGQGYNQLVLDDTPGQLRTQLHTTQSQTWLQMGHLLHQADNHRGSFRGIGFELRTDAWGGLRAARGVMLTTFGLGGGVGQTAEPAGDNAPGMALAKQAQQLATTFNQAAGTHQTVALASAQGEHAKLPQNLGHTIEQDQLPHMEDANIAIVGKAGVGVTAGQDLILSANDTTQIASGQDSQIASGGQARVHTGQAIGILAGAIQAGNEAAGKGLSLIAAQGDIDMQAQAGPAQIASKAALEIKSANGAINIAAAKKVTLAVSGGASITIEGGSFTAQAPGKIMVQAGKKSMVGGGTVSWQMPIMPKSVCLECLAKRASQRSAFINKGA
;
A
#
# COMPACT_ATOMS: atom_id res chain seq x y z
N PHE A 1 1.73 -62.60 -39.12
CA PHE A 1 1.72 -63.11 -37.75
C PHE A 1 1.05 -64.48 -37.79
N GLU A 2 1.81 -65.54 -37.81
CA GLU A 2 1.28 -66.77 -37.32
C GLU A 2 1.10 -66.63 -35.83
N ARG A 3 -0.10 -66.23 -35.37
CA ARG A 3 -0.56 -66.70 -34.11
C ARG A 3 -0.37 -68.21 -34.17
N HIS A 4 0.51 -68.75 -33.32
CA HIS A 4 0.31 -70.15 -32.96
C HIS A 4 -1.07 -70.15 -32.31
N ASP A 5 -2.05 -70.59 -33.08
CA ASP A 5 -3.41 -70.72 -32.60
C ASP A 5 -3.33 -71.67 -31.43
N VAL A 6 -3.36 -71.10 -30.25
CA VAL A 6 -3.65 -71.88 -29.06
C VAL A 6 -4.99 -72.53 -29.41
N ASP A 7 -4.99 -73.80 -29.60
CA ASP A 7 -6.24 -74.55 -29.84
C ASP A 7 -7.09 -74.45 -28.57
N THR A 8 -7.77 -73.31 -28.46
CA THR A 8 -8.60 -72.94 -27.33
C THR A 8 -9.70 -73.99 -27.11
N ALA A 9 -10.16 -74.61 -28.14
CA ALA A 9 -11.19 -75.65 -28.06
C ALA A 9 -10.63 -76.92 -27.41
N SER A 10 -9.42 -77.32 -27.76
CA SER A 10 -8.73 -78.49 -27.17
C SER A 10 -8.39 -78.23 -25.69
N LEU A 11 -7.94 -77.01 -25.36
CA LEU A 11 -7.67 -76.61 -23.96
C LEU A 11 -8.94 -76.54 -23.12
N GLN A 12 -10.02 -76.01 -23.65
CA GLN A 12 -11.33 -75.99 -22.96
C GLN A 12 -11.86 -77.38 -22.71
N THR A 13 -11.75 -78.29 -23.67
CA THR A 13 -12.14 -79.66 -23.49
C THR A 13 -11.32 -80.35 -22.41
N LYS A 14 -10.03 -80.21 -22.45
CA LYS A 14 -9.13 -80.74 -21.40
C LYS A 14 -9.41 -80.09 -20.01
N ALA A 15 -9.66 -78.81 -19.94
CA ALA A 15 -9.99 -78.11 -18.69
C ALA A 15 -11.34 -78.62 -18.14
N ALA A 16 -12.32 -78.87 -18.94
CA ALA A 16 -13.60 -79.45 -18.53
C ALA A 16 -13.45 -80.86 -17.94
N GLN A 17 -12.48 -81.65 -18.43
CA GLN A 17 -12.22 -83.02 -17.95
C GLN A 17 -11.35 -83.06 -16.69
N SER A 18 -10.37 -82.17 -16.55
CA SER A 18 -9.34 -82.20 -15.48
C SER A 18 -9.43 -81.01 -14.47
N GLY A 19 -10.42 -80.17 -14.60
CA GLY A 19 -10.60 -78.98 -13.78
C GLY A 19 -9.75 -77.79 -14.22
N PHE A 20 -8.62 -77.95 -14.87
CA PHE A 20 -7.82 -76.92 -15.49
C PHE A 20 -6.97 -77.45 -16.62
N ALA A 21 -6.58 -76.64 -17.56
CA ALA A 21 -5.61 -76.95 -18.59
C ALA A 21 -4.76 -75.76 -18.93
N ASN A 22 -3.51 -75.96 -19.23
CA ASN A 22 -2.60 -74.92 -19.71
C ASN A 22 -1.74 -75.44 -20.85
N GLN A 23 -1.25 -74.58 -21.67
CA GLN A 23 -0.29 -74.88 -22.72
C GLN A 23 0.89 -73.90 -22.55
N PHE A 24 2.09 -74.44 -22.60
CA PHE A 24 3.31 -73.64 -22.52
C PHE A 24 4.35 -74.18 -23.49
N GLU A 25 5.17 -73.32 -24.01
CA GLU A 25 6.39 -73.64 -24.70
C GLU A 25 7.57 -73.55 -23.74
N ALA A 26 8.45 -74.49 -23.75
CA ALA A 26 9.64 -74.54 -22.96
C ALA A 26 10.88 -74.73 -23.81
N ILE A 27 11.93 -74.04 -23.53
CA ILE A 27 13.25 -74.23 -24.10
C ILE A 27 14.21 -74.73 -23.01
N ARG A 28 15.26 -75.43 -23.42
CA ARG A 28 16.29 -75.93 -22.49
C ARG A 28 16.96 -74.78 -21.81
N ARG A 29 17.22 -74.89 -20.55
CA ARG A 29 17.82 -73.83 -19.70
C ARG A 29 19.18 -73.32 -20.20
N ASN A 30 19.90 -74.13 -20.95
CA ASN A 30 21.20 -73.78 -21.54
C ASN A 30 21.07 -73.05 -22.89
N VAL A 31 19.87 -72.85 -23.41
CA VAL A 31 19.62 -72.00 -24.58
C VAL A 31 19.20 -70.64 -24.14
N PRO A 32 19.93 -69.61 -24.46
CA PRO A 32 19.52 -68.27 -24.14
C PRO A 32 18.19 -67.92 -24.81
N TRP A 33 17.14 -67.78 -24.01
CA TRP A 33 15.86 -67.35 -24.54
C TRP A 33 15.90 -65.84 -24.80
N ARG A 34 15.62 -65.40 -25.99
CA ARG A 34 15.45 -64.02 -26.36
C ARG A 34 14.02 -63.86 -26.91
N THR A 35 13.30 -62.91 -26.35
CA THR A 35 11.99 -62.55 -26.90
C THR A 35 12.18 -61.99 -28.29
N VAL A 36 11.62 -62.61 -29.31
CA VAL A 36 11.52 -61.98 -30.63
C VAL A 36 10.39 -60.95 -30.51
N LEU A 37 10.78 -59.67 -30.57
CA LEU A 37 9.85 -58.57 -30.48
C LEU A 37 9.40 -58.23 -31.92
N MET A 38 8.17 -58.55 -32.27
CA MET A 38 7.52 -58.07 -33.51
C MET A 38 6.57 -56.92 -33.14
N ASP A 39 6.75 -55.79 -33.73
CA ASP A 39 5.83 -54.65 -33.70
C ASP A 39 5.18 -54.46 -35.07
N ASP A 40 4.63 -53.30 -35.36
CA ASP A 40 4.03 -52.99 -36.67
C ASP A 40 5.02 -53.09 -37.83
N THR A 41 6.33 -53.17 -37.50
CA THR A 41 7.38 -53.48 -38.46
C THR A 41 7.63 -54.98 -38.61
N GLY A 42 6.87 -55.86 -37.93
CA GLY A 42 7.04 -57.30 -37.93
C GLY A 42 8.13 -57.81 -36.98
N LEU A 43 8.72 -56.95 -36.15
CA LEU A 43 9.82 -57.31 -35.26
C LEU A 43 9.40 -57.78 -33.86
N ARG A 44 8.11 -57.68 -33.51
CA ARG A 44 7.58 -58.12 -32.20
C ARG A 44 6.48 -59.16 -32.35
N PRO A 45 6.63 -60.41 -31.85
CA PRO A 45 5.60 -61.42 -31.90
C PRO A 45 4.35 -61.12 -31.07
N ARG A 46 4.46 -60.17 -30.14
CA ARG A 46 3.35 -59.65 -29.35
C ARG A 46 3.34 -58.14 -29.46
N PRO A 47 2.52 -57.56 -30.33
CA PRO A 47 2.44 -56.12 -30.42
C PRO A 47 2.00 -55.55 -29.07
N ARG A 48 2.70 -54.54 -28.60
CA ARG A 48 2.31 -53.81 -27.40
C ARG A 48 0.98 -53.12 -27.66
N ALA A 49 0.06 -53.24 -26.72
CA ALA A 49 -1.19 -52.52 -26.85
C ALA A 49 -0.90 -51.02 -26.97
N THR A 50 -1.37 -50.39 -28.03
CA THR A 50 -1.02 -49.03 -28.41
C THR A 50 -2.25 -48.13 -28.36
N ALA A 51 -2.14 -47.00 -27.72
CA ALA A 51 -3.13 -45.93 -27.78
C ALA A 51 -2.77 -44.97 -28.92
N TRP A 52 -3.60 -44.90 -29.96
CA TRP A 52 -3.33 -44.15 -31.19
C TRP A 52 -3.45 -42.63 -31.06
N GLY A 53 -3.79 -42.13 -29.88
CA GLY A 53 -3.92 -40.69 -29.63
C GLY A 53 -4.36 -40.41 -28.21
N PRO A 54 -4.41 -39.12 -27.83
CA PRO A 54 -4.92 -38.73 -26.54
C PRO A 54 -6.42 -39.00 -26.42
N GLN A 55 -6.89 -39.24 -25.21
CA GLN A 55 -8.30 -39.48 -24.87
C GLN A 55 -8.75 -38.53 -23.78
N THR A 56 -10.03 -38.16 -23.80
CA THR A 56 -10.61 -37.35 -22.72
C THR A 56 -11.08 -38.25 -21.58
N ALA A 57 -10.97 -37.70 -20.36
CA ALA A 57 -11.36 -38.37 -19.13
C ALA A 57 -11.77 -37.36 -18.07
N ILE A 58 -12.49 -37.80 -17.07
CA ILE A 58 -12.90 -36.97 -15.92
C ILE A 58 -12.05 -37.31 -14.71
N VAL A 59 -11.53 -36.29 -14.03
CA VAL A 59 -10.79 -36.46 -12.76
C VAL A 59 -11.74 -36.98 -11.68
N VAL A 60 -11.30 -37.97 -10.92
CA VAL A 60 -12.13 -38.61 -9.88
C VAL A 60 -11.55 -38.48 -8.49
N GLY A 61 -12.44 -38.46 -7.52
CA GLY A 61 -12.13 -38.47 -6.08
C GLY A 61 -11.83 -39.89 -5.55
N PRO A 62 -11.66 -40.04 -4.21
CA PRO A 62 -11.25 -41.27 -3.55
C PRO A 62 -12.11 -42.50 -3.92
N ASN A 63 -13.40 -42.33 -4.06
CA ASN A 63 -14.36 -43.41 -4.38
C ASN A 63 -14.76 -43.45 -5.86
N GLY A 64 -13.98 -42.83 -6.74
CA GLY A 64 -14.32 -42.70 -8.14
C GLY A 64 -15.43 -41.68 -8.42
N SER A 65 -15.79 -40.87 -7.45
CA SER A 65 -16.77 -39.80 -7.61
C SER A 65 -16.26 -38.74 -8.56
N THR A 66 -17.12 -38.34 -9.50
CA THR A 66 -16.88 -37.19 -10.40
C THR A 66 -17.36 -35.86 -9.82
N SER A 67 -17.85 -35.85 -8.59
CA SER A 67 -18.30 -34.67 -7.88
C SER A 67 -17.53 -34.57 -6.58
N ALA A 68 -17.04 -33.37 -6.29
CA ALA A 68 -16.34 -33.07 -5.04
C ALA A 68 -17.33 -32.98 -3.87
N SER A 69 -16.86 -33.26 -2.65
CA SER A 69 -17.61 -33.09 -1.41
C SER A 69 -17.06 -31.90 -0.65
N GLY A 70 -17.82 -30.82 -0.55
CA GLY A 70 -17.40 -29.61 0.15
C GLY A 70 -16.09 -29.03 -0.41
N ALA A 71 -15.10 -28.84 0.44
CA ALA A 71 -13.78 -28.30 0.06
C ALA A 71 -12.80 -29.34 -0.50
N ASP A 72 -13.16 -30.64 -0.49
CA ASP A 72 -12.31 -31.73 -0.97
C ASP A 72 -12.35 -31.84 -2.50
N GLU A 73 -12.03 -30.76 -3.18
CA GLU A 73 -12.04 -30.68 -4.65
C GLU A 73 -10.78 -31.26 -5.31
N ILE A 74 -9.71 -31.47 -4.55
CA ILE A 74 -8.44 -32.00 -5.05
C ILE A 74 -8.17 -33.38 -4.45
N HIS A 75 -7.95 -34.37 -5.30
CA HIS A 75 -7.57 -35.71 -4.90
C HIS A 75 -6.27 -36.12 -5.57
N THR A 76 -5.18 -36.16 -4.81
CA THR A 76 -3.84 -36.48 -5.30
C THR A 76 -3.12 -37.44 -4.36
N ASP A 77 -2.08 -38.10 -4.88
CA ASP A 77 -1.08 -38.73 -4.06
C ASP A 77 0.02 -37.72 -3.64
N ARG A 78 1.05 -38.21 -2.95
CA ARG A 78 2.17 -37.39 -2.47
C ARG A 78 3.02 -36.76 -3.58
N LEU A 79 2.86 -37.18 -4.82
CA LEU A 79 3.57 -36.67 -6.00
C LEU A 79 2.69 -35.73 -6.84
N GLY A 80 1.50 -35.38 -6.37
CA GLY A 80 0.56 -34.54 -7.11
C GLY A 80 -0.06 -35.24 -8.32
N ARG A 81 -0.06 -36.58 -8.36
CA ARG A 81 -0.70 -37.35 -9.44
C ARG A 81 -2.19 -37.45 -9.17
N VAL A 82 -2.97 -37.49 -10.23
CA VAL A 82 -4.44 -37.60 -10.18
C VAL A 82 -4.92 -38.96 -10.74
N ARG A 83 -6.14 -39.30 -10.39
CA ARG A 83 -6.85 -40.45 -11.00
C ARG A 83 -7.96 -39.93 -11.89
N VAL A 84 -8.22 -40.64 -12.99
CA VAL A 84 -9.25 -40.25 -13.95
C VAL A 84 -10.13 -41.42 -14.30
N LYS A 85 -11.33 -41.11 -14.76
CA LYS A 85 -12.28 -42.05 -15.34
C LYS A 85 -12.45 -41.71 -16.82
N PHE A 86 -12.09 -42.61 -17.70
CA PHE A 86 -12.36 -42.47 -19.15
C PHE A 86 -13.86 -42.63 -19.44
N HIS A 87 -14.34 -41.96 -20.46
CA HIS A 87 -15.77 -42.01 -20.82
C HIS A 87 -16.24 -43.43 -21.19
N TRP A 88 -15.40 -44.26 -21.79
CA TRP A 88 -15.70 -45.65 -22.10
C TRP A 88 -15.75 -46.60 -20.89
N GLN A 89 -15.25 -46.16 -19.71
CA GLN A 89 -15.38 -46.94 -18.48
C GLN A 89 -16.79 -46.88 -17.86
N ALA A 90 -17.65 -46.02 -18.34
CA ALA A 90 -19.05 -46.00 -17.94
C ALA A 90 -19.78 -47.19 -18.53
N ASN A 91 -19.84 -48.30 -17.80
CA ASN A 91 -20.64 -49.45 -18.19
C ASN A 91 -22.06 -49.28 -17.61
N PRO A 92 -23.09 -49.10 -18.46
CA PRO A 92 -24.46 -48.95 -17.97
C PRO A 92 -24.99 -50.23 -17.30
N PHE A 93 -24.37 -51.38 -17.60
CA PHE A 93 -24.76 -52.68 -17.02
C PHE A 93 -23.99 -53.07 -15.75
N ALA A 94 -22.97 -52.29 -15.35
CA ALA A 94 -22.21 -52.52 -14.13
C ALA A 94 -21.78 -51.20 -13.50
N PRO A 95 -22.70 -50.36 -12.99
CA PRO A 95 -22.39 -49.03 -12.48
C PRO A 95 -21.46 -49.03 -11.26
N GLN A 96 -21.33 -50.15 -10.58
CA GLN A 96 -20.50 -50.30 -9.38
C GLN A 96 -19.01 -50.54 -9.66
N ARG A 97 -18.59 -50.75 -10.91
CA ARG A 97 -17.19 -51.01 -11.30
C ARG A 97 -16.37 -49.77 -11.63
N ALA A 98 -16.89 -48.61 -11.44
CA ALA A 98 -16.20 -47.36 -11.76
C ALA A 98 -15.71 -46.63 -10.49
N ASN A 99 -15.14 -47.36 -9.55
CA ASN A 99 -14.49 -46.76 -8.39
C ASN A 99 -13.04 -46.35 -8.68
N SER A 100 -12.41 -45.64 -7.78
CA SER A 100 -11.02 -45.18 -7.90
C SER A 100 -10.01 -46.32 -8.09
N ASP A 101 -10.35 -47.54 -7.69
CA ASP A 101 -9.47 -48.71 -7.78
C ASP A 101 -9.28 -49.21 -9.24
N HIS A 102 -10.10 -48.75 -10.15
CA HIS A 102 -10.00 -49.04 -11.59
C HIS A 102 -9.23 -47.95 -12.35
N SER A 103 -8.57 -47.03 -11.69
CA SER A 103 -7.76 -45.97 -12.26
C SER A 103 -6.36 -45.97 -11.65
N CYS A 104 -5.34 -45.73 -12.48
CA CYS A 104 -3.97 -45.54 -12.01
C CYS A 104 -3.70 -44.08 -11.68
N TRP A 105 -2.67 -43.84 -10.87
CA TRP A 105 -2.14 -42.51 -10.61
C TRP A 105 -1.39 -42.00 -11.83
N MET A 106 -1.85 -40.89 -12.41
CA MET A 106 -1.30 -40.26 -13.60
C MET A 106 -0.60 -38.95 -13.23
N ARG A 107 0.59 -38.72 -13.78
CA ARG A 107 1.29 -37.44 -13.67
C ARG A 107 0.54 -36.37 -14.43
N VAL A 108 0.56 -35.16 -13.92
CA VAL A 108 -0.01 -34.00 -14.61
C VAL A 108 1.12 -33.21 -15.25
N LEU A 109 1.02 -32.96 -16.54
CA LEU A 109 1.96 -32.12 -17.28
C LEU A 109 1.91 -30.70 -16.78
N GLN A 110 3.06 -30.11 -16.53
CA GLN A 110 3.23 -28.70 -16.19
C GLN A 110 4.09 -28.02 -17.24
N ARG A 111 3.84 -26.73 -17.51
CA ARG A 111 4.64 -25.97 -18.48
C ARG A 111 6.11 -25.83 -18.08
N SER A 112 6.39 -25.83 -16.78
CA SER A 112 7.73 -25.80 -16.21
C SER A 112 7.75 -26.68 -14.98
N ALA A 113 8.75 -27.56 -14.86
CA ALA A 113 8.93 -28.44 -13.71
C ALA A 113 10.41 -28.75 -13.53
N GLY A 114 10.89 -28.68 -12.29
CA GLY A 114 12.28 -28.95 -11.92
C GLY A 114 12.43 -29.13 -10.42
N ALA A 115 13.66 -29.37 -9.96
CA ALA A 115 13.95 -29.51 -8.54
C ALA A 115 13.76 -28.15 -7.82
N GLY A 116 12.74 -28.05 -6.98
CA GLY A 116 12.43 -26.83 -6.22
C GLY A 116 11.85 -25.68 -7.04
N MET A 117 11.51 -25.90 -8.32
CA MET A 117 10.94 -24.87 -9.18
C MET A 117 9.89 -25.42 -10.14
N GLY A 118 8.97 -24.57 -10.58
CA GLY A 118 8.01 -24.92 -11.62
C GLY A 118 6.63 -24.27 -11.43
N GLN A 119 5.73 -24.62 -12.33
CA GLN A 119 4.30 -24.31 -12.22
C GLN A 119 3.58 -25.55 -11.69
N GLN A 120 2.49 -25.33 -10.95
CA GLN A 120 1.68 -26.41 -10.44
C GLN A 120 0.20 -26.07 -10.54
N PHE A 121 -0.48 -26.73 -11.46
CA PHE A 121 -1.93 -26.66 -11.63
C PHE A 121 -2.46 -28.08 -11.61
N ILE A 122 -3.15 -28.45 -10.54
CA ILE A 122 -3.72 -29.80 -10.39
C ILE A 122 -5.18 -29.74 -10.78
N PRO A 123 -5.62 -30.54 -11.75
CA PRO A 123 -7.03 -30.64 -12.10
C PRO A 123 -7.86 -31.11 -10.92
N ARG A 124 -9.03 -30.51 -10.75
CA ARG A 124 -9.95 -30.83 -9.65
C ARG A 124 -10.89 -31.96 -10.02
N ILE A 125 -11.47 -32.59 -9.02
CA ILE A 125 -12.49 -33.63 -9.20
C ILE A 125 -13.64 -33.07 -10.06
N GLY A 126 -14.03 -33.81 -11.07
CA GLY A 126 -15.08 -33.43 -12.02
C GLY A 126 -14.58 -32.67 -13.25
N GLN A 127 -13.34 -32.19 -13.26
CA GLN A 127 -12.78 -31.55 -14.46
C GLN A 127 -12.45 -32.55 -15.55
N GLU A 128 -12.74 -32.17 -16.78
CA GLU A 128 -12.35 -32.94 -17.95
C GLU A 128 -10.88 -32.66 -18.28
N VAL A 129 -10.16 -33.73 -18.57
CA VAL A 129 -8.74 -33.68 -18.90
C VAL A 129 -8.45 -34.46 -20.16
N LEU A 130 -7.43 -34.04 -20.88
CA LEU A 130 -6.88 -34.75 -22.00
C LEU A 130 -5.74 -35.64 -21.50
N VAL A 131 -5.84 -36.93 -21.69
CA VAL A 131 -4.85 -37.93 -21.29
C VAL A 131 -4.06 -38.37 -22.51
N GLY A 132 -2.75 -38.18 -22.45
CA GLY A 132 -1.80 -38.69 -23.43
C GLY A 132 -1.08 -39.93 -22.93
N PHE A 133 -0.36 -40.59 -23.82
CA PHE A 133 0.37 -41.83 -23.54
C PHE A 133 1.80 -41.70 -24.04
N ILE A 134 2.78 -41.93 -23.17
CA ILE A 134 4.21 -41.82 -23.54
C ILE A 134 4.53 -42.92 -24.55
N ASN A 135 5.04 -42.55 -25.70
CA ASN A 135 5.32 -43.47 -26.82
C ASN A 135 4.10 -44.31 -27.23
N ASN A 136 2.90 -43.77 -27.12
CA ASN A 136 1.64 -44.44 -27.35
C ASN A 136 1.42 -45.70 -26.47
N ASP A 137 2.14 -45.79 -25.35
CA ASP A 137 2.07 -46.91 -24.43
C ASP A 137 0.89 -46.76 -23.48
N MET A 138 -0.08 -47.62 -23.55
CA MET A 138 -1.28 -47.60 -22.69
C MET A 138 -0.96 -47.66 -21.20
N ASP A 139 0.18 -48.25 -20.83
CA ASP A 139 0.63 -48.39 -19.45
C ASP A 139 1.34 -47.15 -18.92
N GLN A 140 1.55 -46.13 -19.76
CA GLN A 140 2.21 -44.87 -19.39
C GLN A 140 1.35 -43.64 -19.67
N PRO A 141 0.14 -43.59 -19.10
CA PRO A 141 -0.74 -42.44 -19.27
C PRO A 141 -0.26 -41.23 -18.45
N PHE A 142 -0.53 -40.04 -18.94
CA PHE A 142 -0.33 -38.79 -18.23
C PHE A 142 -1.37 -37.74 -18.63
N VAL A 143 -1.74 -36.86 -17.74
CA VAL A 143 -2.65 -35.76 -18.02
C VAL A 143 -1.89 -34.64 -18.73
N MET A 144 -2.33 -34.28 -19.93
CA MET A 144 -1.71 -33.27 -20.79
C MET A 144 -2.27 -31.86 -20.51
N ALA A 145 -3.59 -31.76 -20.36
CA ALA A 145 -4.27 -30.47 -20.18
C ALA A 145 -5.65 -30.69 -19.57
N SER A 146 -6.27 -29.63 -19.11
CA SER A 146 -7.70 -29.56 -18.76
C SER A 146 -8.48 -28.95 -19.90
N LEU A 147 -9.70 -29.41 -20.10
CA LEU A 147 -10.62 -28.96 -21.15
C LEU A 147 -11.86 -28.33 -20.51
N TYR A 148 -12.34 -27.24 -21.11
CA TYR A 148 -13.69 -26.75 -20.83
C TYR A 148 -14.67 -27.54 -21.65
N ASN A 149 -15.63 -28.22 -21.01
CA ASN A 149 -16.52 -29.14 -21.69
C ASN A 149 -17.97 -28.64 -21.83
N GLY A 150 -18.21 -27.38 -21.57
CA GLY A 150 -19.53 -26.79 -21.66
C GLY A 150 -20.47 -27.10 -20.48
N GLN A 151 -20.00 -27.78 -19.45
CA GLN A 151 -20.80 -28.17 -18.28
C GLN A 151 -20.57 -27.28 -17.04
N GLY A 152 -20.10 -26.11 -17.19
CA GLY A 152 -19.81 -25.39 -15.99
C GLY A 152 -20.06 -23.93 -15.98
N GLU A 153 -19.92 -23.06 -15.55
CA GLU A 153 -19.93 -21.79 -14.87
C GLU A 153 -20.62 -20.65 -15.60
N GLY A 154 -21.39 -19.92 -14.84
CA GLY A 154 -21.73 -18.52 -15.00
C GLY A 154 -22.39 -18.06 -16.29
N GLY A 155 -23.69 -18.20 -16.44
CA GLY A 155 -24.48 -17.47 -17.43
C GLY A 155 -24.43 -17.99 -18.87
N THR A 156 -23.55 -18.88 -19.18
CA THR A 156 -23.47 -19.65 -20.42
C THR A 156 -23.67 -21.13 -20.10
N PRO A 157 -23.83 -22.01 -21.10
CA PRO A 157 -23.87 -23.45 -20.85
C PRO A 157 -22.72 -23.82 -19.90
N PRO A 158 -22.98 -24.59 -18.85
CA PRO A 158 -22.02 -24.80 -17.77
C PRO A 158 -20.71 -25.39 -18.28
N THR A 159 -19.58 -24.90 -17.80
CA THR A 159 -18.29 -25.55 -17.95
C THR A 159 -18.00 -26.39 -16.71
N PRO A 160 -17.24 -27.48 -16.77
CA PRO A 160 -16.98 -28.35 -15.63
C PRO A 160 -16.31 -27.58 -14.49
N GLY A 161 -16.76 -27.85 -13.29
CA GLY A 161 -16.19 -27.31 -12.07
C GLY A 161 -16.81 -25.99 -11.61
N GLY A 162 -17.82 -25.48 -12.28
CA GLY A 162 -18.45 -24.24 -11.90
C GLY A 162 -19.95 -24.29 -11.70
N GLN A 163 -20.44 -23.48 -10.82
CA GLN A 163 -21.87 -23.20 -10.68
C GLN A 163 -22.21 -21.92 -11.43
N ASN A 164 -23.34 -21.93 -12.14
CA ASN A 164 -23.89 -20.77 -12.82
C ASN A 164 -24.35 -19.71 -11.82
N GLN A 165 -23.43 -18.90 -11.33
CA GLN A 165 -23.80 -17.68 -10.62
C GLN A 165 -23.49 -16.50 -11.53
N ALA A 166 -24.52 -15.72 -11.81
CA ALA A 166 -24.33 -14.40 -12.39
C ALA A 166 -23.41 -13.60 -11.47
N ALA A 167 -22.46 -12.87 -12.04
CA ALA A 167 -21.64 -11.96 -11.26
C ALA A 167 -22.54 -10.94 -10.59
N ASP A 168 -22.28 -10.65 -9.30
CA ASP A 168 -22.96 -9.57 -8.59
C ASP A 168 -22.47 -8.24 -9.18
N THR A 169 -23.35 -7.56 -9.90
CA THR A 169 -23.12 -6.26 -10.50
C THR A 169 -23.62 -5.11 -9.64
N SER A 170 -24.10 -5.39 -8.42
CA SER A 170 -24.62 -4.37 -7.51
C SER A 170 -23.57 -3.30 -7.16
N ALA A 171 -22.30 -3.67 -7.13
CA ALA A 171 -21.19 -2.72 -6.95
C ALA A 171 -21.13 -1.60 -8.01
N PHE A 172 -21.75 -1.77 -9.17
CA PHE A 172 -21.82 -0.72 -10.19
C PHE A 172 -22.95 0.26 -9.97
N ALA A 173 -23.99 -0.12 -9.20
CA ALA A 173 -25.13 0.74 -8.93
C ALA A 173 -24.75 1.96 -8.08
N ASP A 174 -23.75 1.82 -7.22
CA ASP A 174 -23.29 2.87 -6.31
C ASP A 174 -22.12 3.69 -6.90
N SER A 175 -21.68 3.37 -8.10
CA SER A 175 -20.59 4.11 -8.77
C SER A 175 -21.08 5.46 -9.26
N ALA A 176 -20.42 6.54 -8.87
CA ALA A 176 -20.68 7.88 -9.38
C ALA A 176 -20.32 8.04 -10.87
N ASP A 177 -19.52 7.14 -11.42
CA ASP A 177 -19.18 7.07 -12.84
C ASP A 177 -20.07 6.06 -13.54
N HIS A 178 -21.12 6.54 -14.20
CA HIS A 178 -22.10 5.73 -14.92
C HIS A 178 -21.76 5.53 -16.40
N ARG A 179 -20.57 5.95 -16.85
CA ARG A 179 -20.15 5.74 -18.23
C ARG A 179 -19.58 4.35 -18.41
N PRO A 180 -20.24 3.49 -19.17
CA PRO A 180 -19.66 2.18 -19.48
C PRO A 180 -18.36 2.36 -20.25
N SER A 181 -17.41 1.50 -19.95
CA SER A 181 -16.18 1.37 -20.72
C SER A 181 -16.52 0.97 -22.15
N ALA A 182 -15.95 1.63 -23.16
CA ALA A 182 -16.18 1.26 -24.54
C ALA A 182 -15.78 -0.19 -24.79
N GLN A 183 -16.63 -0.92 -25.50
CA GLN A 183 -16.35 -2.30 -25.93
C GLN A 183 -15.76 -2.26 -27.33
N ALA A 184 -14.47 -2.48 -27.42
CA ALA A 184 -13.87 -2.80 -28.70
C ALA A 184 -13.87 -4.33 -28.90
N ASN A 185 -13.90 -4.78 -30.14
CA ASN A 185 -13.89 -6.22 -30.53
C ASN A 185 -15.14 -7.00 -30.20
N LEU A 186 -16.28 -6.40 -30.35
CA LEU A 186 -17.46 -7.21 -30.57
C LEU A 186 -17.28 -7.98 -31.90
N ILE A 187 -16.73 -9.17 -31.78
CA ILE A 187 -16.72 -10.12 -32.90
C ILE A 187 -18.16 -10.49 -33.15
N ASN A 188 -18.75 -9.86 -34.14
CA ASN A 188 -20.14 -10.02 -34.56
C ASN A 188 -21.20 -9.58 -33.52
N SER A 189 -21.92 -8.58 -33.87
CA SER A 189 -23.11 -8.10 -33.18
C SER A 189 -23.96 -9.25 -32.66
N GLY A 190 -23.93 -9.50 -31.37
CA GLY A 190 -24.85 -10.39 -30.67
C GLY A 190 -24.29 -11.68 -30.09
N THR A 191 -23.08 -12.11 -30.45
CA THR A 191 -22.47 -13.31 -29.88
C THR A 191 -21.01 -13.03 -29.53
N GLY A 192 -20.77 -12.07 -28.66
CA GLY A 192 -19.40 -11.77 -28.20
C GLY A 192 -18.63 -13.03 -27.83
N GLY A 193 -17.33 -13.08 -28.17
CA GLY A 193 -16.45 -14.18 -27.79
C GLY A 193 -16.56 -14.46 -26.29
N ASN A 194 -16.53 -15.72 -25.93
CA ASN A 194 -16.69 -16.16 -24.55
C ASN A 194 -15.37 -16.69 -24.03
N SER A 195 -14.94 -16.22 -22.88
CA SER A 195 -13.80 -16.79 -22.15
C SER A 195 -14.32 -17.69 -21.05
N PRO A 196 -14.05 -18.98 -21.08
CA PRO A 196 -14.56 -19.89 -20.06
C PRO A 196 -14.15 -19.53 -18.62
N ALA A 197 -13.02 -18.88 -18.41
CA ALA A 197 -12.58 -18.44 -17.09
C ALA A 197 -13.30 -17.17 -16.60
N TRP A 198 -13.74 -16.32 -17.53
CA TRP A 198 -14.39 -15.04 -17.26
C TRP A 198 -15.71 -14.91 -18.04
N HIS A 199 -16.51 -15.93 -18.09
CA HIS A 199 -17.74 -15.89 -18.87
C HIS A 199 -18.98 -15.61 -18.06
N GLY A 200 -18.88 -15.53 -16.76
CA GLY A 200 -19.99 -15.51 -15.82
C GLY A 200 -20.78 -14.24 -15.84
N ALA A 201 -21.13 -13.64 -16.87
CA ALA A 201 -21.86 -12.45 -16.72
C ALA A 201 -23.15 -12.34 -17.44
N ALA A 202 -23.90 -11.81 -16.71
CA ALA A 202 -24.85 -10.79 -17.03
C ALA A 202 -25.94 -11.26 -17.98
N ALA A 203 -26.69 -12.23 -17.53
CA ALA A 203 -28.07 -12.35 -17.97
C ALA A 203 -28.83 -11.01 -17.89
N GLY A 204 -28.42 -10.10 -17.00
CA GLY A 204 -28.98 -8.76 -16.88
C GLY A 204 -28.53 -7.74 -17.93
N ALA A 205 -27.30 -7.78 -18.35
CA ALA A 205 -26.77 -6.85 -19.35
C ALA A 205 -27.33 -7.09 -20.76
N ALA A 206 -27.81 -8.27 -21.03
CA ALA A 206 -28.43 -8.61 -22.31
C ALA A 206 -29.86 -8.03 -22.48
N GLN A 207 -30.52 -7.64 -21.40
CA GLN A 207 -31.91 -7.20 -21.46
C GLN A 207 -32.07 -5.74 -21.88
N ASP A 208 -31.03 -4.90 -21.68
CA ASP A 208 -31.15 -3.46 -21.93
C ASP A 208 -30.45 -2.97 -23.20
N GLY A 209 -30.11 -3.85 -24.11
CA GLY A 209 -29.34 -3.46 -25.30
C GLY A 209 -27.90 -3.02 -24.99
N GLN A 210 -27.48 -3.12 -23.75
CA GLN A 210 -26.15 -2.82 -23.23
C GLN A 210 -25.21 -4.05 -23.27
N ALA A 211 -25.51 -5.01 -24.11
CA ALA A 211 -24.70 -6.23 -24.30
C ALA A 211 -23.22 -5.94 -24.63
N GLY A 212 -22.91 -4.67 -24.86
CA GLY A 212 -21.60 -4.21 -25.21
C GLY A 212 -20.60 -4.13 -24.06
N GLN A 213 -20.91 -4.36 -22.81
CA GLN A 213 -19.95 -4.14 -21.72
C GLN A 213 -19.05 -5.32 -21.38
N ASN A 214 -19.33 -6.47 -21.96
CA ASN A 214 -18.53 -7.67 -21.76
C ASN A 214 -17.86 -8.09 -23.05
N ASN A 215 -16.55 -8.03 -23.05
CA ASN A 215 -15.76 -8.64 -24.09
C ASN A 215 -14.79 -9.68 -23.48
N PRO A 216 -15.25 -10.82 -23.04
CA PRO A 216 -14.40 -11.83 -22.42
C PRO A 216 -13.30 -12.34 -23.37
N ALA A 217 -13.45 -12.18 -24.68
CA ALA A 217 -12.41 -12.55 -25.63
C ALA A 217 -11.15 -11.67 -25.53
N ALA A 218 -11.26 -10.44 -24.99
CA ALA A 218 -10.12 -9.58 -24.74
C ALA A 218 -9.38 -9.91 -23.43
N LEU A 219 -9.99 -10.73 -22.57
CA LEU A 219 -9.40 -11.13 -21.29
C LEU A 219 -8.58 -12.40 -21.44
N SER A 220 -7.34 -12.36 -21.02
CA SER A 220 -6.44 -13.49 -20.89
C SER A 220 -5.79 -13.51 -19.51
N GLY A 221 -5.22 -14.65 -19.10
CA GLY A 221 -4.54 -14.76 -17.83
C GLY A 221 -4.82 -16.03 -17.05
N ILE A 222 -4.84 -15.92 -15.74
CA ILE A 222 -5.01 -17.05 -14.82
C ILE A 222 -6.07 -16.67 -13.78
N LYS A 223 -7.04 -17.59 -13.57
CA LYS A 223 -8.03 -17.47 -12.51
C LYS A 223 -8.07 -18.77 -11.73
N SER A 224 -7.97 -18.69 -10.41
CA SER A 224 -8.21 -19.82 -9.50
C SER A 224 -9.63 -19.76 -8.94
N LYS A 225 -10.00 -20.78 -8.22
CA LYS A 225 -11.24 -20.82 -7.44
C LYS A 225 -10.93 -21.32 -6.03
N GLU A 226 -11.56 -20.74 -5.04
CA GLU A 226 -11.51 -21.21 -3.66
C GLU A 226 -12.04 -22.64 -3.56
N LEU A 227 -11.40 -23.47 -2.75
CA LEU A 227 -11.86 -24.85 -2.52
C LEU A 227 -13.14 -24.83 -1.68
N GLY A 228 -14.21 -25.37 -2.22
CA GLY A 228 -15.53 -25.37 -1.58
C GLY A 228 -16.20 -24.01 -1.43
N GLY A 229 -15.56 -22.93 -1.87
CA GLY A 229 -16.05 -21.55 -1.79
C GLY A 229 -16.33 -20.90 -3.12
N GLN A 230 -16.63 -19.60 -3.09
CA GLN A 230 -16.89 -18.75 -4.26
C GLN A 230 -15.75 -17.79 -4.56
N GLY A 231 -14.79 -17.65 -3.64
CA GLY A 231 -13.64 -16.78 -3.79
C GLY A 231 -12.69 -17.21 -4.92
N TYR A 232 -11.91 -16.27 -5.41
CA TYR A 232 -10.91 -16.54 -6.43
C TYR A 232 -9.72 -15.59 -6.35
N ASN A 233 -8.62 -16.01 -6.95
CA ASN A 233 -7.46 -15.16 -7.24
C ASN A 233 -7.31 -15.09 -8.75
N GLN A 234 -6.89 -13.94 -9.27
CA GLN A 234 -6.68 -13.81 -10.72
C GLN A 234 -5.52 -12.89 -11.08
N LEU A 235 -4.91 -13.22 -12.21
CA LEU A 235 -4.12 -12.33 -13.04
C LEU A 235 -4.89 -12.13 -14.34
N VAL A 236 -5.26 -10.89 -14.66
CA VAL A 236 -5.95 -10.53 -15.89
C VAL A 236 -5.05 -9.65 -16.74
N LEU A 237 -4.94 -9.99 -18.00
CA LEU A 237 -4.44 -9.17 -19.08
C LEU A 237 -5.64 -8.82 -19.97
N ASP A 238 -6.00 -7.56 -20.04
CA ASP A 238 -7.15 -7.06 -20.79
C ASP A 238 -6.63 -6.27 -21.99
N ASP A 239 -6.74 -6.86 -23.14
CA ASP A 239 -6.23 -6.35 -24.41
C ASP A 239 -7.28 -5.55 -25.21
N THR A 240 -8.33 -5.06 -24.56
CA THR A 240 -9.36 -4.24 -25.19
C THR A 240 -8.72 -3.01 -25.85
N PRO A 241 -8.95 -2.75 -27.16
CA PRO A 241 -8.31 -1.66 -27.87
C PRO A 241 -8.49 -0.29 -27.20
N GLY A 242 -7.39 0.42 -26.97
CA GLY A 242 -7.38 1.71 -26.29
C GLY A 242 -7.65 1.65 -24.79
N GLN A 243 -7.79 0.44 -24.21
CA GLN A 243 -8.13 0.23 -22.81
C GLN A 243 -7.28 -0.87 -22.17
N LEU A 244 -6.00 -0.91 -22.51
CA LEU A 244 -5.08 -1.91 -21.98
C LEU A 244 -5.02 -1.87 -20.45
N ARG A 245 -5.15 -3.02 -19.82
CA ARG A 245 -5.18 -3.14 -18.37
C ARG A 245 -4.57 -4.45 -17.90
N THR A 246 -3.84 -4.37 -16.81
CA THR A 246 -3.38 -5.55 -16.06
C THR A 246 -3.95 -5.49 -14.65
N GLN A 247 -4.41 -6.63 -14.14
CA GLN A 247 -4.95 -6.75 -12.78
C GLN A 247 -4.43 -7.98 -12.07
N LEU A 248 -3.90 -7.79 -10.86
CA LEU A 248 -3.75 -8.84 -9.84
C LEU A 248 -4.86 -8.63 -8.81
N HIS A 249 -5.64 -9.66 -8.53
CA HIS A 249 -6.79 -9.54 -7.64
C HIS A 249 -6.99 -10.82 -6.82
N THR A 250 -7.36 -10.63 -5.57
CA THR A 250 -7.96 -11.67 -4.73
C THR A 250 -9.28 -11.15 -4.15
N THR A 251 -10.29 -11.99 -4.14
CA THR A 251 -11.58 -11.66 -3.52
C THR A 251 -11.50 -11.59 -1.99
N GLN A 252 -10.43 -12.11 -1.40
CA GLN A 252 -10.19 -11.96 0.04
C GLN A 252 -9.94 -10.49 0.37
N SER A 253 -10.88 -9.89 1.07
CA SER A 253 -10.86 -8.46 1.43
C SER A 253 -10.64 -7.54 0.23
N GLN A 254 -11.13 -7.92 -0.94
CA GLN A 254 -11.06 -7.14 -2.18
C GLN A 254 -9.70 -6.47 -2.42
N THR A 255 -8.65 -7.29 -2.33
CA THR A 255 -7.27 -6.78 -2.50
C THR A 255 -6.84 -6.89 -3.95
N TRP A 256 -6.40 -5.78 -4.53
CA TRP A 256 -5.93 -5.77 -5.91
C TRP A 256 -4.84 -4.74 -6.21
N LEU A 257 -4.12 -5.01 -7.27
CA LEU A 257 -3.30 -4.05 -8.02
C LEU A 257 -3.84 -4.00 -9.45
N GLN A 258 -4.35 -2.85 -9.87
CA GLN A 258 -4.75 -2.59 -11.25
C GLN A 258 -3.81 -1.57 -11.87
N MET A 259 -3.52 -1.71 -13.16
CA MET A 259 -2.64 -0.84 -13.92
C MET A 259 -3.19 -0.59 -15.30
N GLY A 260 -3.04 0.63 -15.82
CA GLY A 260 -3.48 1.05 -17.14
C GLY A 260 -4.85 1.71 -17.12
N HIS A 261 -5.79 1.18 -17.88
CA HIS A 261 -7.17 1.68 -17.97
C HIS A 261 -8.01 1.12 -16.83
N LEU A 262 -8.09 1.85 -15.73
CA LEU A 262 -8.80 1.41 -14.54
C LEU A 262 -10.32 1.41 -14.76
N LEU A 263 -10.98 0.34 -14.35
CA LEU A 263 -12.42 0.21 -14.45
C LEU A 263 -13.00 -0.61 -13.30
N HIS A 264 -14.30 -0.50 -13.08
CA HIS A 264 -15.03 -1.44 -12.26
C HIS A 264 -15.13 -2.79 -12.98
N GLN A 265 -14.87 -3.85 -12.28
CA GLN A 265 -15.00 -5.20 -12.80
C GLN A 265 -15.64 -6.11 -11.76
N ALA A 266 -16.65 -6.84 -12.17
CA ALA A 266 -17.22 -7.96 -11.44
C ALA A 266 -17.12 -9.19 -12.35
N ASP A 267 -16.32 -10.15 -11.96
CA ASP A 267 -15.94 -11.31 -12.76
C ASP A 267 -15.48 -10.89 -14.18
N ASN A 268 -16.22 -11.20 -15.21
CA ASN A 268 -15.94 -10.78 -16.59
C ASN A 268 -16.66 -9.49 -17.02
N HIS A 269 -17.54 -8.96 -16.18
CA HIS A 269 -18.23 -7.73 -16.50
C HIS A 269 -17.31 -6.52 -16.35
N ARG A 270 -17.08 -5.83 -17.47
CA ARG A 270 -16.32 -4.58 -17.53
C ARG A 270 -17.29 -3.42 -17.30
N GLY A 271 -17.22 -2.83 -16.12
CA GLY A 271 -18.06 -1.70 -15.73
C GLY A 271 -17.51 -0.35 -16.14
N SER A 272 -17.86 0.68 -15.39
CA SER A 272 -17.50 2.06 -15.66
C SER A 272 -16.01 2.34 -15.52
N PHE A 273 -15.56 3.36 -16.26
CA PHE A 273 -14.20 3.88 -16.21
C PHE A 273 -13.92 4.57 -14.87
N ARG A 274 -12.76 4.28 -14.26
CA ARG A 274 -12.31 4.83 -12.99
C ARG A 274 -11.06 5.71 -13.09
N GLY A 275 -10.38 5.73 -14.23
CA GLY A 275 -9.17 6.52 -14.43
C GLY A 275 -8.07 5.80 -15.17
N ILE A 276 -6.94 6.47 -15.35
CA ILE A 276 -5.73 5.94 -15.98
C ILE A 276 -4.60 6.01 -14.97
N GLY A 277 -3.83 4.94 -14.85
CA GLY A 277 -2.69 4.87 -13.93
C GLY A 277 -2.61 3.53 -13.20
N PHE A 278 -2.40 3.56 -11.90
CA PHE A 278 -2.44 2.33 -11.08
C PHE A 278 -3.22 2.56 -9.80
N GLU A 279 -3.81 1.51 -9.28
CA GLU A 279 -4.48 1.49 -7.98
C GLU A 279 -4.04 0.24 -7.22
N LEU A 280 -3.52 0.43 -6.01
CA LEU A 280 -3.30 -0.61 -5.02
C LEU A 280 -4.35 -0.45 -3.92
N ARG A 281 -5.22 -1.43 -3.75
CA ARG A 281 -6.36 -1.36 -2.82
C ARG A 281 -6.52 -2.63 -2.01
N THR A 282 -6.99 -2.47 -0.77
CA THR A 282 -7.50 -3.55 0.08
C THR A 282 -8.57 -2.99 1.02
N ASP A 283 -9.56 -3.81 1.35
CA ASP A 283 -10.55 -3.51 2.39
C ASP A 283 -10.08 -4.02 3.78
N ALA A 284 -8.84 -4.51 3.87
CA ALA A 284 -8.18 -4.93 5.10
C ALA A 284 -6.97 -4.02 5.43
N TRP A 285 -5.91 -4.57 5.96
CA TRP A 285 -4.71 -3.83 6.35
C TRP A 285 -3.72 -3.72 5.19
N GLY A 286 -3.23 -2.51 4.94
CA GLY A 286 -2.16 -2.24 3.98
C GLY A 286 -0.86 -1.84 4.68
N GLY A 287 0.27 -2.27 4.14
CA GLY A 287 1.60 -1.86 4.60
C GLY A 287 2.56 -1.68 3.43
N LEU A 288 3.21 -0.52 3.35
CA LEU A 288 4.32 -0.27 2.45
C LEU A 288 5.60 -0.18 3.27
N ARG A 289 6.51 -1.11 3.07
CA ARG A 289 7.77 -1.20 3.82
C ARG A 289 8.96 -1.34 2.89
N ALA A 290 9.99 -0.54 3.14
CA ALA A 290 11.27 -0.68 2.47
C ALA A 290 12.39 -0.43 3.48
N ALA A 291 13.40 -1.30 3.51
CA ALA A 291 14.48 -1.24 4.49
C ALA A 291 15.42 -0.03 4.29
N ARG A 292 15.53 0.46 3.05
CA ARG A 292 16.45 1.55 2.68
C ARG A 292 15.77 2.89 2.41
N GLY A 293 14.44 2.96 2.52
CA GLY A 293 13.69 4.20 2.33
C GLY A 293 12.50 4.05 1.40
N VAL A 294 11.57 5.01 1.50
CA VAL A 294 10.35 5.08 0.68
C VAL A 294 10.28 6.47 0.07
N MET A 295 10.07 6.54 -1.23
CA MET A 295 9.85 7.80 -1.95
C MET A 295 8.44 7.82 -2.53
N LEU A 296 7.72 8.90 -2.22
CA LEU A 296 6.42 9.23 -2.82
C LEU A 296 6.56 10.58 -3.51
N THR A 297 6.44 10.61 -4.82
CA THR A 297 6.67 11.83 -5.59
C THR A 297 5.63 12.03 -6.69
N THR A 298 5.32 13.29 -6.99
CA THR A 298 4.54 13.70 -8.16
C THR A 298 5.41 14.25 -9.30
N PHE A 299 6.72 14.20 -9.16
CA PHE A 299 7.63 14.45 -10.27
C PHE A 299 7.67 13.17 -11.13
N GLY A 300 7.20 13.29 -12.38
CA GLY A 300 7.24 12.19 -13.33
C GLY A 300 8.67 11.95 -13.79
N LEU A 301 9.02 10.68 -13.97
CA LEU A 301 10.24 10.30 -14.67
C LEU A 301 10.07 10.60 -16.17
N GLY A 302 11.06 11.25 -16.77
CA GLY A 302 11.13 11.35 -18.22
C GLY A 302 11.29 9.97 -18.84
N GLY A 303 10.76 9.75 -20.02
CA GLY A 303 10.93 8.51 -20.77
C GLY A 303 9.59 7.85 -21.12
N GLY A 304 9.38 7.69 -22.43
CA GLY A 304 8.33 6.85 -23.01
C GLY A 304 8.91 5.52 -23.49
N VAL A 305 8.10 4.71 -24.14
CA VAL A 305 8.56 3.47 -24.79
C VAL A 305 9.71 3.81 -25.76
N GLY A 306 10.89 3.23 -25.51
CA GLY A 306 12.09 3.47 -26.33
C GLY A 306 12.94 4.69 -25.94
N GLN A 307 12.62 5.39 -24.85
CA GLN A 307 13.44 6.45 -24.27
C GLN A 307 14.09 5.97 -22.97
N THR A 308 15.29 6.46 -22.69
CA THR A 308 15.94 6.26 -21.40
C THR A 308 15.17 7.02 -20.32
N ALA A 309 14.64 6.29 -19.34
CA ALA A 309 14.06 6.88 -18.13
C ALA A 309 15.17 7.15 -17.11
N GLU A 310 14.96 8.16 -16.26
CA GLU A 310 15.80 8.37 -15.09
C GLU A 310 15.70 7.18 -14.16
N PRO A 311 16.74 6.92 -13.34
CA PRO A 311 16.70 5.83 -12.35
C PRO A 311 15.51 5.95 -11.40
N ALA A 312 14.88 4.84 -11.08
CA ALA A 312 13.66 4.82 -10.25
C ALA A 312 13.83 5.41 -8.84
N GLY A 313 15.05 5.45 -8.33
CA GLY A 313 15.39 6.03 -7.03
C GLY A 313 15.85 7.49 -7.09
N ASP A 314 15.84 8.12 -8.25
CA ASP A 314 16.28 9.51 -8.39
C ASP A 314 15.33 10.48 -7.68
N ASN A 315 15.89 11.23 -6.75
CA ASN A 315 15.21 12.24 -5.95
C ASN A 315 15.81 13.65 -6.14
N ALA A 316 16.39 13.94 -7.30
CA ALA A 316 17.00 15.25 -7.57
C ALA A 316 16.03 16.43 -7.30
N PRO A 317 14.74 16.38 -7.65
CA PRO A 317 13.80 17.44 -7.28
C PRO A 317 13.62 17.59 -5.76
N GLY A 318 13.53 16.49 -5.02
CA GLY A 318 13.42 16.50 -3.55
C GLY A 318 14.67 17.09 -2.89
N MET A 319 15.85 16.73 -3.39
CA MET A 319 17.11 17.33 -2.96
C MET A 319 17.15 18.84 -3.20
N ALA A 320 16.70 19.31 -4.35
CA ALA A 320 16.68 20.73 -4.66
C ALA A 320 15.80 21.53 -3.68
N LEU A 321 14.59 21.00 -3.37
CA LEU A 321 13.70 21.59 -2.36
C LEU A 321 14.29 21.55 -0.96
N ALA A 322 14.94 20.46 -0.56
CA ALA A 322 15.60 20.34 0.74
C ALA A 322 16.79 21.32 0.88
N LYS A 323 17.58 21.53 -0.19
CA LYS A 323 18.65 22.53 -0.24
C LYS A 323 18.11 23.96 -0.08
N GLN A 324 16.99 24.29 -0.71
CA GLN A 324 16.34 25.59 -0.53
C GLN A 324 15.88 25.80 0.91
N ALA A 325 15.26 24.79 1.52
CA ALA A 325 14.87 24.86 2.95
C ALA A 325 16.07 25.02 3.87
N GLN A 326 17.17 24.34 3.59
CA GLN A 326 18.43 24.51 4.34
C GLN A 326 19.02 25.90 4.19
N GLN A 327 19.06 26.46 2.98
CA GLN A 327 19.52 27.84 2.76
C GLN A 327 18.68 28.85 3.54
N LEU A 328 17.35 28.67 3.53
CA LEU A 328 16.44 29.52 4.30
C LEU A 328 16.74 29.41 5.79
N ALA A 329 16.88 28.22 6.35
CA ALA A 329 17.23 27.98 7.74
C ALA A 329 18.57 28.61 8.11
N THR A 330 19.58 28.52 7.25
CA THR A 330 20.90 29.16 7.45
C THR A 330 20.79 30.66 7.49
N THR A 331 20.04 31.26 6.58
CA THR A 331 19.81 32.71 6.52
C THR A 331 19.12 33.20 7.79
N PHE A 332 18.08 32.53 8.24
CA PHE A 332 17.40 32.88 9.49
C PHE A 332 18.25 32.66 10.73
N ASN A 333 19.12 31.66 10.75
CA ASN A 333 20.07 31.46 11.84
C ASN A 333 21.10 32.60 11.95
N GLN A 334 21.62 33.08 10.82
CA GLN A 334 22.50 34.23 10.76
C GLN A 334 21.78 35.49 11.25
N ALA A 335 20.54 35.72 10.81
CA ALA A 335 19.72 36.84 11.28
C ALA A 335 19.44 36.73 12.78
N ALA A 336 19.16 35.53 13.30
CA ALA A 336 18.97 35.28 14.74
C ALA A 336 20.22 35.66 15.54
N GLY A 337 21.42 35.30 15.09
CA GLY A 337 22.69 35.70 15.70
C GLY A 337 22.90 37.20 15.68
N THR A 338 22.66 37.87 14.56
CA THR A 338 22.80 39.33 14.40
C THR A 338 21.86 40.09 15.35
N HIS A 339 20.64 39.61 15.51
CA HIS A 339 19.62 40.23 16.35
C HIS A 339 19.56 39.67 17.78
N GLN A 340 20.56 38.90 18.20
CA GLN A 340 20.71 38.35 19.55
C GLN A 340 19.47 37.58 20.06
N THR A 341 18.81 36.85 19.18
CA THR A 341 17.72 35.95 19.54
C THR A 341 18.18 34.49 19.53
N VAL A 342 17.27 33.55 19.81
CA VAL A 342 17.56 32.13 19.91
C VAL A 342 17.98 31.59 18.52
N ALA A 343 19.12 30.92 18.47
CA ALA A 343 19.64 30.31 17.26
C ALA A 343 18.74 29.15 16.74
N LEU A 344 18.71 28.95 15.43
CA LEU A 344 17.99 27.85 14.78
C LEU A 344 18.85 26.59 14.76
N ALA A 345 18.50 25.62 15.59
CA ALA A 345 19.20 24.32 15.60
C ALA A 345 19.15 23.61 14.24
N SER A 346 18.07 23.79 13.47
CA SER A 346 17.88 23.22 12.15
C SER A 346 18.89 23.68 11.07
N ALA A 347 19.61 24.80 11.33
CA ALA A 347 20.70 25.25 10.46
C ALA A 347 22.02 24.50 10.71
N GLN A 348 22.09 23.66 11.73
CA GLN A 348 23.29 22.98 12.20
C GLN A 348 23.02 21.49 12.48
N GLY A 349 24.07 20.69 12.58
CA GLY A 349 23.96 19.27 12.94
C GLY A 349 23.31 18.40 11.86
N GLU A 350 22.57 17.40 12.27
CA GLU A 350 21.97 16.40 11.37
C GLU A 350 20.94 16.99 10.37
N HIS A 351 20.29 18.11 10.72
CA HIS A 351 19.35 18.77 9.82
C HIS A 351 20.02 19.41 8.62
N ALA A 352 21.28 19.86 8.78
CA ALA A 352 22.05 20.37 7.66
C ALA A 352 22.44 19.25 6.66
N LYS A 353 22.39 18.00 7.09
CA LYS A 353 22.67 16.83 6.26
C LYS A 353 21.44 16.30 5.52
N LEU A 354 20.23 16.75 5.85
CA LEU A 354 19.01 16.25 5.21
C LEU A 354 19.07 16.28 3.67
N PRO A 355 19.56 17.34 2.99
CA PRO A 355 19.71 17.32 1.55
C PRO A 355 20.71 16.26 1.05
N GLN A 356 21.70 15.91 1.85
CA GLN A 356 22.65 14.83 1.52
C GLN A 356 22.00 13.46 1.69
N ASN A 357 21.25 13.27 2.79
CA ASN A 357 20.54 12.02 3.07
C ASN A 357 19.42 11.72 2.07
N LEU A 358 18.81 12.74 1.47
CA LEU A 358 17.85 12.61 0.38
C LEU A 358 18.52 12.50 -1.00
N GLY A 359 19.82 12.71 -1.06
CA GLY A 359 20.64 12.61 -2.24
C GLY A 359 20.92 11.17 -2.60
N HIS A 360 21.62 11.01 -3.69
CA HIS A 360 22.13 9.72 -4.12
C HIS A 360 23.62 9.77 -4.28
N THR A 361 24.27 8.71 -3.88
CA THR A 361 25.65 8.45 -4.22
C THR A 361 25.66 7.61 -5.49
N ILE A 362 26.21 8.12 -6.57
CA ILE A 362 26.56 7.29 -7.72
C ILE A 362 27.94 6.71 -7.40
N GLU A 363 27.97 5.58 -6.72
CA GLU A 363 29.15 4.70 -6.77
C GLU A 363 29.07 3.90 -8.07
N GLN A 364 30.23 3.51 -8.61
CA GLN A 364 30.32 2.72 -9.83
C GLN A 364 29.32 1.56 -9.77
N ASP A 365 28.38 1.50 -10.73
CA ASP A 365 27.33 0.49 -10.89
C ASP A 365 26.15 0.53 -9.90
N GLN A 366 25.99 1.58 -9.09
CA GLN A 366 24.81 1.74 -8.25
C GLN A 366 23.84 2.77 -8.81
N LEU A 367 22.58 2.40 -8.86
CA LEU A 367 21.51 3.33 -9.22
C LEU A 367 21.32 4.40 -8.13
N PRO A 368 20.98 5.64 -8.48
CA PRO A 368 20.65 6.67 -7.52
C PRO A 368 19.59 6.21 -6.53
N HIS A 369 19.81 6.46 -5.25
CA HIS A 369 18.88 6.15 -4.16
C HIS A 369 19.12 7.08 -2.97
N MET A 370 18.22 7.10 -2.01
CA MET A 370 18.44 7.79 -0.75
C MET A 370 19.54 7.09 0.06
N GLU A 371 20.45 7.86 0.66
CA GLU A 371 21.56 7.31 1.47
C GLU A 371 21.05 6.63 2.74
N ASP A 372 20.10 7.27 3.43
CA ASP A 372 19.54 6.77 4.68
C ASP A 372 18.11 6.25 4.51
N ALA A 373 17.65 5.49 5.49
CA ALA A 373 16.30 4.93 5.55
C ALA A 373 15.24 6.02 5.85
N ASN A 374 15.05 6.94 4.92
CA ASN A 374 14.11 8.04 5.00
C ASN A 374 12.78 7.73 4.31
N ILE A 375 11.73 8.45 4.71
CA ILE A 375 10.50 8.57 3.93
C ILE A 375 10.48 9.97 3.33
N ALA A 376 10.60 10.06 2.01
CA ALA A 376 10.52 11.30 1.27
C ALA A 376 9.16 11.44 0.60
N ILE A 377 8.45 12.54 0.90
CA ILE A 377 7.19 12.91 0.24
C ILE A 377 7.44 14.21 -0.50
N VAL A 378 7.43 14.17 -1.82
CA VAL A 378 7.85 15.30 -2.67
C VAL A 378 6.75 15.62 -3.68
N GLY A 379 6.09 16.75 -3.50
CA GLY A 379 5.02 17.22 -4.37
C GLY A 379 5.47 18.37 -5.27
N LYS A 380 5.35 18.23 -6.59
CA LYS A 380 5.66 19.30 -7.56
C LYS A 380 4.80 20.55 -7.35
N ALA A 381 3.51 20.37 -7.12
CA ALA A 381 2.55 21.45 -6.88
C ALA A 381 2.22 21.65 -5.41
N GLY A 382 2.45 20.65 -4.55
CA GLY A 382 2.17 20.69 -3.13
C GLY A 382 1.92 19.33 -2.52
N VAL A 383 1.82 19.29 -1.20
CA VAL A 383 1.47 18.12 -0.39
C VAL A 383 0.36 18.52 0.56
N GLY A 384 -0.77 17.83 0.50
CA GLY A 384 -1.88 18.01 1.44
C GLY A 384 -1.90 16.88 2.47
N VAL A 385 -1.97 17.23 3.76
CA VAL A 385 -2.17 16.26 4.84
C VAL A 385 -3.43 16.65 5.60
N THR A 386 -4.44 15.79 5.62
CA THR A 386 -5.73 16.04 6.26
C THR A 386 -6.13 14.84 7.09
N ALA A 387 -6.59 15.05 8.30
CA ALA A 387 -7.09 14.01 9.19
C ALA A 387 -8.54 14.33 9.59
N GLY A 388 -9.39 13.31 9.67
CA GLY A 388 -10.78 13.44 10.13
C GLY A 388 -10.90 13.65 11.64
N GLN A 389 -9.83 13.32 12.39
CA GLN A 389 -9.73 13.51 13.84
C GLN A 389 -8.40 14.20 14.17
N ASP A 390 -7.43 13.48 14.71
CA ASP A 390 -6.18 14.06 15.19
C ASP A 390 -5.07 13.94 14.14
N LEU A 391 -4.27 14.97 14.00
CA LEU A 391 -2.98 14.94 13.32
C LEU A 391 -1.87 15.12 14.35
N ILE A 392 -1.04 14.07 14.51
CA ILE A 392 0.08 14.07 15.46
C ILE A 392 1.40 14.06 14.69
N LEU A 393 2.20 15.10 14.89
CA LEU A 393 3.56 15.18 14.36
C LEU A 393 4.55 15.11 15.53
N SER A 394 5.38 14.07 15.55
CA SER A 394 6.36 13.84 16.63
C SER A 394 7.70 13.48 16.04
N ALA A 395 8.76 14.03 16.58
CA ALA A 395 10.13 13.67 16.29
C ALA A 395 10.89 13.47 17.61
N ASN A 396 11.81 12.50 17.63
CA ASN A 396 12.63 12.28 18.81
C ASN A 396 13.61 13.44 19.03
N ASP A 397 14.15 13.99 17.96
CA ASP A 397 15.14 15.06 18.01
C ASP A 397 14.52 16.42 17.67
N THR A 398 14.27 16.72 16.42
CA THR A 398 13.82 18.05 15.99
C THR A 398 12.71 17.96 14.94
N THR A 399 11.71 18.82 15.09
CA THR A 399 10.73 19.11 14.04
C THR A 399 11.04 20.46 13.44
N GLN A 400 11.18 20.53 12.11
CA GLN A 400 11.39 21.76 11.37
C GLN A 400 10.22 22.04 10.45
N ILE A 401 9.73 23.27 10.45
CA ILE A 401 8.76 23.77 9.48
C ILE A 401 9.40 25.00 8.82
N ALA A 402 9.57 24.98 7.51
CA ALA A 402 10.13 26.07 6.74
C ALA A 402 9.22 26.37 5.55
N SER A 403 8.96 27.65 5.31
CA SER A 403 8.18 28.15 4.17
C SER A 403 8.95 29.31 3.52
N GLY A 404 9.04 29.29 2.20
CA GLY A 404 9.64 30.37 1.42
C GLY A 404 8.75 31.62 1.30
N GLN A 405 7.48 31.48 1.65
CA GLN A 405 6.48 32.55 1.66
C GLN A 405 5.78 32.56 3.02
N ASP A 406 4.46 32.52 3.06
CA ASP A 406 3.67 32.60 4.27
C ASP A 406 3.58 31.28 5.01
N SER A 407 3.51 31.33 6.32
CA SER A 407 3.17 30.22 7.20
C SER A 407 1.99 30.65 8.08
N GLN A 408 0.91 29.87 8.06
CA GLN A 408 -0.33 30.19 8.77
C GLN A 408 -0.69 29.06 9.74
N ILE A 409 -1.03 29.43 10.97
CA ILE A 409 -1.54 28.51 11.99
C ILE A 409 -2.88 29.09 12.49
N ALA A 410 -3.96 28.34 12.32
CA ALA A 410 -5.27 28.70 12.82
C ALA A 410 -5.82 27.57 13.69
N SER A 411 -6.44 27.92 14.82
CA SER A 411 -7.05 26.97 15.75
C SER A 411 -8.42 27.48 16.17
N GLY A 412 -9.44 26.64 16.05
CA GLY A 412 -10.77 26.94 16.58
C GLY A 412 -10.87 26.85 18.11
N GLY A 413 -9.90 26.24 18.75
CA GLY A 413 -9.78 26.13 20.19
C GLY A 413 -8.53 26.83 20.72
N GLN A 414 -7.76 26.16 21.56
CA GLN A 414 -6.57 26.72 22.19
C GLN A 414 -5.30 26.34 21.42
N ALA A 415 -4.43 27.30 21.16
CA ALA A 415 -3.07 27.05 20.71
C ALA A 415 -2.11 27.18 21.91
N ARG A 416 -1.21 26.20 22.10
CA ARG A 416 -0.24 26.18 23.19
C ARG A 416 1.16 25.94 22.65
N VAL A 417 2.12 26.76 23.13
CA VAL A 417 3.55 26.57 22.84
C VAL A 417 4.29 26.40 24.16
N HIS A 418 4.88 25.22 24.36
CA HIS A 418 5.65 24.88 25.55
C HIS A 418 7.05 24.44 25.13
N THR A 419 8.07 24.99 25.79
CA THR A 419 9.47 24.62 25.55
C THR A 419 10.21 24.45 26.87
N GLY A 420 11.14 23.52 26.91
CA GLY A 420 11.99 23.33 28.11
C GLY A 420 13.13 24.34 28.24
N GLN A 421 13.44 25.12 27.21
CA GLN A 421 14.57 26.04 27.21
C GLN A 421 14.16 27.46 26.87
N ALA A 422 14.02 27.82 25.61
CA ALA A 422 13.78 29.18 25.19
C ALA A 422 12.85 29.26 23.98
N ILE A 423 12.13 30.35 23.82
CA ILE A 423 11.37 30.71 22.64
C ILE A 423 12.00 31.99 22.05
N GLY A 424 12.40 31.93 20.79
CA GLY A 424 12.81 33.07 19.99
C GLY A 424 11.74 33.43 18.98
N ILE A 425 11.35 34.71 18.93
CA ILE A 425 10.46 35.27 17.91
C ILE A 425 11.20 36.41 17.24
N LEU A 426 11.45 36.30 15.93
CA LEU A 426 12.15 37.31 15.14
C LEU A 426 11.30 37.65 13.92
N ALA A 427 11.00 38.91 13.71
CA ALA A 427 10.24 39.39 12.58
C ALA A 427 10.96 40.57 11.88
N GLY A 428 10.82 40.66 10.54
CA GLY A 428 11.36 41.76 9.75
C GLY A 428 12.88 41.81 9.65
N ALA A 429 13.59 40.74 9.99
CA ALA A 429 15.06 40.71 10.01
C ALA A 429 15.72 40.57 8.64
N ILE A 430 15.00 40.03 7.63
CA ILE A 430 15.52 39.77 6.28
C ILE A 430 14.84 40.66 5.26
N GLN A 431 13.53 40.75 5.31
CA GLN A 431 12.73 41.64 4.48
C GLN A 431 11.69 42.35 5.37
N ALA A 432 11.60 43.67 5.27
CA ALA A 432 10.51 44.40 5.89
C ALA A 432 9.20 44.07 5.16
N GLY A 433 8.21 43.54 5.88
CA GLY A 433 6.90 43.29 5.32
C GLY A 433 6.17 44.57 4.98
N ASN A 434 5.67 44.68 3.77
CA ASN A 434 4.90 45.85 3.32
C ASN A 434 3.41 45.78 3.71
N GLU A 435 2.91 44.61 4.10
CA GLU A 435 1.47 44.32 4.12
C GLU A 435 0.78 44.53 5.46
N ALA A 436 1.50 44.46 6.58
CA ALA A 436 0.91 44.65 7.91
C ALA A 436 0.95 46.09 8.43
N ALA A 437 0.80 47.09 7.59
CA ALA A 437 0.90 48.50 7.96
C ALA A 437 2.16 48.84 8.74
N GLY A 438 3.31 48.23 8.39
CA GLY A 438 4.60 48.43 9.04
C GLY A 438 4.76 47.71 10.40
N LYS A 439 3.86 46.82 10.82
CA LYS A 439 3.97 46.06 12.06
C LYS A 439 4.80 44.79 11.85
N GLY A 440 5.94 44.70 12.52
CA GLY A 440 6.76 43.49 12.51
C GLY A 440 6.18 42.37 13.40
N LEU A 441 5.61 42.72 14.55
CA LEU A 441 4.97 41.80 15.48
C LEU A 441 3.72 42.42 16.08
N SER A 442 2.61 41.71 16.11
CA SER A 442 1.37 42.12 16.74
C SER A 442 0.86 41.03 17.68
N LEU A 443 0.61 41.37 18.94
CA LEU A 443 -0.02 40.50 19.94
C LEU A 443 -1.30 41.18 20.42
N ILE A 444 -2.44 40.61 20.10
CA ILE A 444 -3.76 41.18 20.38
C ILE A 444 -4.64 40.14 21.05
N ALA A 445 -5.16 40.42 22.23
CA ALA A 445 -6.29 39.71 22.82
C ALA A 445 -7.55 40.54 22.60
N ALA A 446 -8.47 40.05 21.76
CA ALA A 446 -9.73 40.76 21.50
C ALA A 446 -10.67 40.75 22.70
N GLN A 447 -10.63 39.69 23.48
CA GLN A 447 -11.33 39.51 24.76
C GLN A 447 -10.40 38.85 25.75
N GLY A 448 -10.43 39.28 27.02
CA GLY A 448 -9.53 38.79 28.07
C GLY A 448 -8.23 39.54 28.15
N ASP A 449 -7.30 39.03 28.94
CA ASP A 449 -6.07 39.71 29.35
C ASP A 449 -4.84 39.25 28.52
N ILE A 450 -3.83 40.06 28.43
CA ILE A 450 -2.48 39.70 28.04
C ILE A 450 -1.62 39.68 29.31
N ASP A 451 -1.19 38.50 29.75
CA ASP A 451 -0.31 38.33 30.90
C ASP A 451 1.12 38.00 30.42
N MET A 452 2.08 38.83 30.82
CA MET A 452 3.51 38.67 30.49
C MET A 452 4.32 38.67 31.77
N GLN A 453 4.93 37.55 32.16
CA GLN A 453 5.66 37.39 33.41
C GLN A 453 7.07 36.81 33.18
N ALA A 454 8.08 37.42 33.79
CA ALA A 454 9.40 36.84 33.99
C ALA A 454 9.54 36.44 35.47
N GLN A 455 9.36 35.15 35.78
CA GLN A 455 9.26 34.68 37.18
C GLN A 455 10.60 34.54 37.88
N ALA A 456 11.71 34.40 37.17
CA ALA A 456 13.04 34.20 37.75
C ALA A 456 14.07 35.24 37.28
N GLY A 457 13.89 35.82 36.12
CA GLY A 457 14.81 36.79 35.53
C GLY A 457 14.18 38.16 35.29
N PRO A 458 14.92 39.14 34.75
CA PRO A 458 14.39 40.45 34.40
C PRO A 458 13.53 40.38 33.14
N ALA A 459 12.45 41.18 33.10
CA ALA A 459 11.74 41.52 31.88
C ALA A 459 12.31 42.83 31.32
N GLN A 460 12.64 42.89 30.03
CA GLN A 460 13.17 44.08 29.37
C GLN A 460 12.30 44.42 28.15
N ILE A 461 11.92 45.67 28.04
CA ILE A 461 11.25 46.24 26.87
C ILE A 461 12.10 47.42 26.38
N ALA A 462 12.62 47.33 25.16
CA ALA A 462 13.45 48.36 24.57
C ALA A 462 12.95 48.72 23.16
N SER A 463 13.02 50.01 22.84
CA SER A 463 12.65 50.52 21.51
C SER A 463 13.71 51.51 21.05
N LYS A 464 14.11 51.44 19.79
CA LYS A 464 15.01 52.44 19.17
C LYS A 464 14.31 53.78 18.95
N ALA A 465 13.01 53.75 18.72
CA ALA A 465 12.17 54.95 18.54
C ALA A 465 11.33 55.22 19.80
N ALA A 466 10.12 55.68 19.68
CA ALA A 466 9.24 55.94 20.81
C ALA A 466 8.68 54.63 21.40
N LEU A 467 8.57 54.57 22.72
CA LEU A 467 7.79 53.56 23.44
C LEU A 467 6.55 54.24 24.01
N GLU A 468 5.37 53.82 23.63
CA GLU A 468 4.10 54.33 24.13
C GLU A 468 3.36 53.28 24.98
N ILE A 469 2.95 53.66 26.18
CA ILE A 469 2.11 52.86 27.07
C ILE A 469 0.84 53.66 27.32
N LYS A 470 -0.32 53.17 26.85
CA LYS A 470 -1.60 53.88 26.92
C LYS A 470 -2.69 52.99 27.47
N SER A 471 -3.56 53.53 28.32
CA SER A 471 -4.82 52.91 28.72
C SER A 471 -5.96 53.84 28.31
N ALA A 472 -6.95 53.34 27.59
CA ALA A 472 -8.06 54.17 27.12
C ALA A 472 -9.07 54.48 28.23
N ASN A 473 -9.42 53.47 29.04
CA ASN A 473 -10.52 53.59 30.02
C ASN A 473 -10.12 53.23 31.46
N GLY A 474 -8.87 52.90 31.70
CA GLY A 474 -8.39 52.46 33.00
C GLY A 474 -7.12 53.17 33.43
N ALA A 475 -6.53 52.76 34.55
CA ALA A 475 -5.27 53.26 35.07
C ALA A 475 -4.06 52.52 34.48
N ILE A 476 -2.91 53.19 34.48
CA ILE A 476 -1.60 52.60 34.30
C ILE A 476 -0.94 52.54 35.66
N ASN A 477 -0.73 51.36 36.22
CA ASN A 477 -0.11 51.14 37.50
C ASN A 477 1.34 50.69 37.34
N ILE A 478 2.30 51.46 37.88
CA ILE A 478 3.72 51.08 37.86
C ILE A 478 4.15 50.94 39.31
N ALA A 479 4.53 49.78 39.76
CA ALA A 479 4.92 49.48 41.12
C ALA A 479 6.18 48.63 41.17
N ALA A 480 7.05 48.86 42.15
CA ALA A 480 8.21 48.03 42.41
C ALA A 480 8.43 47.90 43.93
N ALA A 481 8.90 46.73 44.38
CA ALA A 481 9.15 46.44 45.77
C ALA A 481 10.28 47.35 46.37
N LYS A 482 11.23 47.77 45.54
CA LYS A 482 12.39 48.53 46.01
C LYS A 482 12.43 49.91 45.41
N LYS A 483 12.41 50.07 44.10
CA LYS A 483 12.70 51.33 43.45
C LYS A 483 12.01 51.47 42.11
N VAL A 484 11.43 52.62 41.83
CA VAL A 484 11.00 53.07 40.50
C VAL A 484 11.85 54.25 40.09
N THR A 485 12.44 54.23 38.91
CA THR A 485 13.21 55.30 38.32
C THR A 485 12.68 55.66 36.94
N LEU A 486 12.37 56.94 36.72
CA LEU A 486 12.11 57.56 35.42
C LEU A 486 13.24 58.50 35.11
N ALA A 487 14.03 58.31 34.08
CA ALA A 487 15.19 59.09 33.77
C ALA A 487 15.34 59.40 32.30
N VAL A 488 15.97 60.50 31.95
CA VAL A 488 16.36 60.85 30.57
C VAL A 488 17.87 61.04 30.48
N SER A 489 18.45 60.85 29.33
CA SER A 489 19.91 61.01 29.10
C SER A 489 20.43 62.35 29.43
N GLY A 490 19.61 63.43 29.47
CA GLY A 490 19.95 64.77 29.90
C GLY A 490 20.09 64.97 31.43
N GLY A 491 20.03 63.86 32.21
CA GLY A 491 20.29 63.91 33.68
C GLY A 491 19.09 64.25 34.54
N ALA A 492 17.91 64.53 33.97
CA ALA A 492 16.71 64.74 34.78
C ALA A 492 16.11 63.37 35.15
N SER A 493 15.70 63.20 36.41
CA SER A 493 15.11 61.93 36.87
C SER A 493 14.08 62.12 37.99
N ILE A 494 13.17 61.12 38.07
CA ILE A 494 12.25 60.95 39.20
C ILE A 494 12.56 59.56 39.78
N THR A 495 12.80 59.51 41.09
CA THR A 495 13.08 58.27 41.82
C THR A 495 12.10 58.16 42.99
N ILE A 496 11.48 56.98 43.12
CA ILE A 496 10.65 56.56 44.24
C ILE A 496 11.35 55.39 44.91
N GLU A 497 11.86 55.56 46.12
CA GLU A 497 12.63 54.53 46.82
C GLU A 497 12.54 54.73 48.33
N GLY A 498 12.37 53.64 49.12
CA GLY A 498 12.40 53.74 50.61
C GLY A 498 11.39 54.68 51.22
N GLY A 499 10.23 54.90 50.60
CA GLY A 499 9.21 55.83 51.04
C GLY A 499 9.49 57.30 50.65
N SER A 500 10.57 57.59 49.94
CA SER A 500 10.97 58.92 49.47
C SER A 500 10.65 59.07 47.97
N PHE A 501 10.30 60.35 47.64
CA PHE A 501 10.14 60.78 46.24
C PHE A 501 11.24 61.85 45.99
N THR A 502 12.06 61.61 45.00
CA THR A 502 13.14 62.55 44.62
C THR A 502 12.96 62.94 43.16
N ALA A 503 12.82 64.21 42.88
CA ALA A 503 12.87 64.78 41.53
C ALA A 503 14.11 65.70 41.43
N GLN A 504 14.98 65.40 40.42
CA GLN A 504 16.18 66.20 40.18
C GLN A 504 16.34 66.51 38.70
N ALA A 505 16.89 67.68 38.40
CA ALA A 505 17.23 68.08 37.06
C ALA A 505 18.42 69.03 37.05
N PRO A 506 19.38 68.91 36.09
CA PRO A 506 20.46 69.84 35.91
C PRO A 506 19.98 71.26 35.56
N GLY A 507 18.82 71.38 34.96
CA GLY A 507 18.20 72.62 34.59
C GLY A 507 17.05 73.04 35.53
N LYS A 508 15.95 73.50 34.98
CA LYS A 508 14.80 74.02 35.70
C LYS A 508 13.75 72.97 36.02
N ILE A 509 13.25 72.86 37.23
CA ILE A 509 12.03 72.14 37.61
C ILE A 509 10.87 73.13 37.66
N MET A 510 9.84 72.94 36.90
CA MET A 510 8.65 73.78 36.85
C MET A 510 7.41 73.01 37.30
N VAL A 511 6.70 73.50 38.31
CA VAL A 511 5.47 72.90 38.84
C VAL A 511 4.32 73.89 38.58
N GLN A 512 3.40 73.50 37.73
CA GLN A 512 2.17 74.22 37.41
C GLN A 512 0.98 73.53 38.05
N ALA A 513 0.24 74.14 38.92
CA ALA A 513 -0.97 73.63 39.53
C ALA A 513 -1.88 74.75 39.97
N GLY A 514 -3.21 74.59 39.83
CA GLY A 514 -4.18 75.59 40.36
C GLY A 514 -4.18 75.66 41.90
N LYS A 515 -3.82 74.59 42.58
CA LYS A 515 -3.66 74.52 44.03
C LYS A 515 -2.44 73.68 44.39
N LYS A 516 -1.61 74.15 45.29
CA LYS A 516 -0.46 73.42 45.85
C LYS A 516 -0.72 73.21 47.33
N SER A 517 -0.67 71.93 47.77
CA SER A 517 -0.88 71.58 49.20
C SER A 517 0.24 70.65 49.62
N MET A 518 0.87 70.91 50.76
CA MET A 518 1.83 70.02 51.41
C MET A 518 1.20 69.56 52.72
N VAL A 519 1.06 68.28 52.90
CA VAL A 519 0.44 67.61 54.06
C VAL A 519 1.44 66.65 54.67
N GLY A 520 1.23 66.32 55.98
CA GLY A 520 2.07 65.31 56.62
C GLY A 520 2.10 63.99 55.90
N GLY A 521 3.18 63.19 56.06
CA GLY A 521 3.37 61.94 55.42
C GLY A 521 2.24 60.91 55.73
N GLY A 522 1.75 60.21 54.70
CA GLY A 522 0.81 59.11 54.83
C GLY A 522 1.37 57.89 54.12
N THR A 523 0.96 56.72 54.58
CA THR A 523 1.34 55.42 53.95
C THR A 523 0.16 54.82 53.26
N VAL A 524 0.36 54.31 52.02
CA VAL A 524 -0.59 53.53 51.28
C VAL A 524 0.01 52.14 51.01
N SER A 525 -0.68 51.11 51.39
CA SER A 525 -0.27 49.72 51.07
C SER A 525 -0.56 49.37 49.59
N TRP A 526 0.45 48.97 48.89
CA TRP A 526 0.33 48.49 47.50
C TRP A 526 0.59 46.99 47.42
N GLN A 527 -0.36 46.22 46.87
CA GLN A 527 -0.19 44.81 46.68
C GLN A 527 0.71 44.54 45.46
N MET A 528 1.80 43.83 45.70
CA MET A 528 2.67 43.34 44.62
C MET A 528 2.16 42.00 44.10
N PRO A 529 2.34 41.70 42.81
CA PRO A 529 1.95 40.38 42.26
C PRO A 529 2.71 39.27 42.96
N ILE A 530 1.99 38.20 43.30
CA ILE A 530 2.54 36.98 43.90
C ILE A 530 2.98 36.06 42.76
N MET A 531 4.28 35.87 42.63
CA MET A 531 4.83 34.92 41.65
C MET A 531 4.77 33.48 42.18
N PRO A 532 4.58 32.45 41.33
CA PRO A 532 4.61 31.04 41.73
C PRO A 532 5.94 30.67 42.39
N LYS A 533 5.92 30.04 43.54
CA LYS A 533 7.12 29.76 44.35
C LYS A 533 7.95 28.58 43.85
N SER A 534 7.45 27.68 43.00
CA SER A 534 8.24 26.61 42.43
C SER A 534 7.65 26.06 41.10
N VAL A 535 8.47 26.05 40.10
CA VAL A 535 8.31 25.13 38.97
C VAL A 535 8.99 23.85 39.40
N CYS A 536 8.36 22.66 39.20
CA CYS A 536 9.02 21.38 39.52
C CYS A 536 10.20 21.17 38.53
N LEU A 537 11.36 21.74 38.94
CA LEU A 537 12.61 21.60 38.17
C LEU A 537 13.05 20.15 38.02
N GLU A 538 12.76 19.29 39.01
CA GLU A 538 13.02 17.85 38.92
C GLU A 538 12.22 17.16 37.84
N CYS A 539 10.94 17.53 37.65
CA CYS A 539 10.11 16.99 36.58
C CYS A 539 10.59 17.43 35.20
N LEU A 540 11.05 18.66 35.07
CA LEU A 540 11.62 19.20 33.83
C LEU A 540 13.00 18.60 33.53
N ALA A 541 13.88 18.50 34.54
CA ALA A 541 15.20 17.91 34.40
C ALA A 541 15.13 16.40 34.05
N LYS A 542 14.21 15.67 34.66
CA LYS A 542 14.00 14.26 34.39
C LYS A 542 13.47 14.01 32.98
N ARG A 543 12.62 14.87 32.43
CA ARG A 543 12.17 14.82 31.05
C ARG A 543 13.25 15.25 30.05
N ALA A 544 14.01 16.26 30.37
CA ALA A 544 15.14 16.72 29.53
C ALA A 544 16.26 15.66 29.46
N SER A 545 16.55 14.98 30.57
CA SER A 545 17.57 13.92 30.60
C SER A 545 17.15 12.65 29.85
N GLN A 546 15.86 12.39 29.71
CA GLN A 546 15.34 11.22 29.02
C GLN A 546 15.26 11.38 27.49
N ARG A 547 15.50 12.58 26.94
CA ARG A 547 15.44 12.92 25.49
C ARG A 547 14.26 12.28 24.73
N SER A 548 13.18 11.93 25.42
CA SER A 548 12.06 11.18 24.87
C SER A 548 10.77 11.97 25.01
N ALA A 549 10.17 12.30 23.88
CA ALA A 549 8.79 12.80 23.83
C ALA A 549 7.76 11.68 24.08
N PHE A 550 8.20 10.43 24.17
CA PHE A 550 7.36 9.26 24.36
C PHE A 550 7.60 8.60 25.71
N ILE A 551 6.51 8.35 26.43
CA ILE A 551 6.54 7.46 27.60
C ILE A 551 6.69 6.04 27.08
N ASN A 552 7.89 5.48 27.20
CA ASN A 552 8.05 4.04 27.11
C ASN A 552 7.29 3.43 28.30
N LYS A 553 6.07 2.90 28.07
CA LYS A 553 5.44 2.02 29.02
C LYS A 553 6.28 0.73 28.98
N GLY A 554 7.19 0.64 29.95
CA GLY A 554 8.06 -0.49 30.13
C GLY A 554 7.28 -1.80 30.11
N ALA A 555 7.97 -2.80 29.65
CA ALA A 555 7.58 -4.19 29.68
C ALA A 555 7.28 -4.67 31.10
#